data_1b8833faaf74b842cf765e6b2fe7c975
#
_entry.id   1b8833faaf74b842cf765e6b2fe7c975
#
_cell.length_a   1.000
_cell.length_b   1.000
_cell.length_c   1.000
_cell.angle_alpha   90.00
_cell.angle_beta   90.00
_cell.angle_gamma   90.00
#
_symmetry.space_group_name_H-M   'P 1'
#
loop_
_entity.id
_entity.type
_entity.pdbx_description
1 polymer ?
#
loop_
_entity_poly.entity_id
_entity_poly.type
_entity_poly.pdbx_seq_one_letter_code
_entity_poly.pdbx_strand_id
1 'polypeptide(L)'
;MEDALLVFDHVCMRYHQQSGETAVLEDFTLSVRRGEFVALLGPSGCGKSTVLSLVAGLLRPDAGRVLLRGQPISSPPAHMGYMLQRDHLFDWLTVRDNALVGLRVRGKPTKKQLSLVDSLLESCGLAEFAHAFPGQLSGGMRQRAALVRTLAVEPEFLLLDEPFSALDSQTRIQLADEVKQALSGSDRATILVTHDVSEAISMADRVVVLTHRPARIKSEHGIELVGGPMQRRRDARFRDYFDRIWKELDVHVQ
;
A
#
# COMPACT_ATOMS: atom_id res chain seq x y z
N MET A 1 6.70 -21.82 6.17
CA MET A 1 6.08 -21.33 4.92
C MET A 1 4.59 -21.68 4.81
N GLU A 2 4.02 -22.44 5.77
CA GLU A 2 2.63 -22.92 5.66
C GLU A 2 1.53 -21.86 5.81
N ASP A 3 1.82 -20.64 6.23
CA ASP A 3 0.80 -19.62 6.52
C ASP A 3 0.98 -18.31 5.70
N ALA A 4 1.83 -18.34 4.66
CA ALA A 4 2.07 -17.17 3.83
C ALA A 4 0.94 -17.01 2.78
N LEU A 5 0.29 -15.83 2.78
CA LEU A 5 -0.69 -15.47 1.77
C LEU A 5 -0.04 -15.11 0.44
N LEU A 6 1.06 -14.33 0.50
CA LEU A 6 1.84 -13.90 -0.66
C LEU A 6 3.30 -14.33 -0.48
N VAL A 7 3.90 -14.83 -1.56
CA VAL A 7 5.33 -15.22 -1.58
C VAL A 7 5.97 -14.72 -2.86
N PHE A 8 7.07 -13.99 -2.71
CA PHE A 8 8.06 -13.77 -3.76
C PHE A 8 9.16 -14.82 -3.57
N ASP A 9 9.40 -15.62 -4.59
CA ASP A 9 10.33 -16.74 -4.56
C ASP A 9 11.43 -16.49 -5.60
N HIS A 10 12.59 -15.96 -5.13
CA HIS A 10 13.76 -15.62 -5.94
C HIS A 10 13.45 -14.78 -7.18
N VAL A 11 12.64 -13.73 -7.01
CA VAL A 11 12.15 -12.90 -8.11
C VAL A 11 13.26 -12.01 -8.65
N CYS A 12 13.46 -12.08 -9.98
CA CYS A 12 14.27 -11.12 -10.75
C CYS A 12 13.38 -10.39 -11.76
N MET A 13 13.64 -9.09 -11.94
CA MET A 13 12.89 -8.26 -12.89
C MET A 13 13.80 -7.24 -13.56
N ARG A 14 13.72 -7.14 -14.89
CA ARG A 14 14.44 -6.18 -15.73
C ARG A 14 13.47 -5.45 -16.64
N TYR A 15 13.71 -4.18 -16.85
CA TYR A 15 13.03 -3.43 -17.91
C TYR A 15 13.90 -3.41 -19.16
N HIS A 16 13.31 -3.83 -20.30
CA HIS A 16 13.93 -3.79 -21.61
C HIS A 16 13.55 -2.47 -22.29
N GLN A 17 14.52 -1.63 -22.57
CA GLN A 17 14.34 -0.37 -23.29
C GLN A 17 15.22 -0.39 -24.55
N GLN A 18 14.93 0.50 -25.49
CA GLN A 18 15.78 0.62 -26.70
C GLN A 18 17.24 0.95 -26.37
N SER A 19 17.50 1.58 -25.21
CA SER A 19 18.82 1.94 -24.69
C SER A 19 19.53 0.83 -23.92
N GLY A 20 18.89 -0.34 -23.72
CA GLY A 20 19.46 -1.47 -22.98
C GLY A 20 18.52 -2.02 -21.90
N GLU A 21 19.05 -2.94 -21.10
CA GLU A 21 18.33 -3.58 -19.99
C GLU A 21 18.66 -2.88 -18.67
N THR A 22 17.64 -2.68 -17.86
CA THR A 22 17.80 -2.14 -16.51
C THR A 22 17.26 -3.15 -15.49
N ALA A 23 18.17 -3.78 -14.73
CA ALA A 23 17.78 -4.64 -13.62
C ALA A 23 17.13 -3.80 -12.50
N VAL A 24 15.95 -4.21 -12.05
CA VAL A 24 15.16 -3.50 -11.04
C VAL A 24 15.02 -4.31 -9.76
N LEU A 25 14.80 -5.62 -9.87
CA LEU A 25 14.78 -6.56 -8.76
C LEU A 25 15.78 -7.68 -9.04
N GLU A 26 16.50 -8.10 -8.01
CA GLU A 26 17.46 -9.18 -8.09
C GLU A 26 17.39 -10.06 -6.85
N ASP A 27 17.06 -11.34 -7.06
CA ASP A 27 16.92 -12.34 -6.00
C ASP A 27 16.01 -11.90 -4.85
N PHE A 28 14.87 -11.26 -5.23
CA PHE A 28 13.93 -10.71 -4.26
C PHE A 28 13.05 -11.82 -3.70
N THR A 29 13.22 -12.11 -2.40
CA THR A 29 12.47 -13.15 -1.69
C THR A 29 11.77 -12.54 -0.49
N LEU A 30 10.43 -12.56 -0.48
CA LEU A 30 9.58 -12.00 0.57
C LEU A 30 8.36 -12.87 0.77
N SER A 31 7.94 -13.04 2.01
CA SER A 31 6.65 -13.65 2.35
C SER A 31 5.81 -12.68 3.16
N VAL A 32 4.49 -12.65 2.92
CA VAL A 32 3.52 -11.86 3.68
C VAL A 32 2.43 -12.80 4.18
N ARG A 33 2.14 -12.75 5.49
CA ARG A 33 1.13 -13.59 6.13
C ARG A 33 -0.26 -12.98 6.01
N ARG A 34 -1.29 -13.79 6.28
CA ARG A 34 -2.65 -13.27 6.46
C ARG A 34 -2.69 -12.28 7.63
N GLY A 35 -3.41 -11.19 7.46
CA GLY A 35 -3.52 -10.15 8.49
C GLY A 35 -2.26 -9.34 8.74
N GLU A 36 -1.12 -9.66 8.09
CA GLU A 36 0.13 -8.94 8.29
C GLU A 36 0.14 -7.63 7.50
N PHE A 37 0.59 -6.57 8.16
CA PHE A 37 0.85 -5.28 7.55
C PHE A 37 2.37 -5.08 7.37
N VAL A 38 2.84 -5.20 6.13
CA VAL A 38 4.27 -5.06 5.78
C VAL A 38 4.51 -3.70 5.11
N ALA A 39 5.49 -2.94 5.58
CA ALA A 39 5.95 -1.75 4.88
C ALA A 39 7.24 -2.04 4.10
N LEU A 40 7.27 -1.69 2.82
CA LEU A 40 8.46 -1.68 1.98
C LEU A 40 9.04 -0.27 1.97
N LEU A 41 10.23 -0.14 2.53
CA LEU A 41 10.94 1.12 2.68
C LEU A 41 12.22 1.09 1.84
N GLY A 42 12.52 2.16 1.13
CA GLY A 42 13.74 2.24 0.33
C GLY A 42 13.81 3.49 -0.50
N PRO A 43 14.98 3.76 -1.12
CA PRO A 43 15.22 4.97 -1.90
C PRO A 43 14.24 5.11 -3.08
N SER A 44 14.07 6.35 -3.56
CA SER A 44 13.26 6.60 -4.75
C SER A 44 13.83 5.85 -5.96
N GLY A 45 12.93 5.23 -6.74
CA GLY A 45 13.31 4.48 -7.94
C GLY A 45 14.01 3.14 -7.69
N CYS A 46 14.11 2.63 -6.46
CA CYS A 46 14.74 1.32 -6.21
C CYS A 46 13.94 0.13 -6.75
N GLY A 47 12.61 0.25 -6.96
CA GLY A 47 11.78 -0.83 -7.51
C GLY A 47 10.52 -1.16 -6.69
N LYS A 48 10.17 -0.35 -5.68
CA LYS A 48 9.00 -0.58 -4.82
C LYS A 48 7.68 -0.72 -5.60
N SER A 49 7.40 0.20 -6.51
CA SER A 49 6.19 0.13 -7.36
C SER A 49 6.24 -1.05 -8.34
N THR A 50 7.45 -1.53 -8.72
CA THR A 50 7.60 -2.76 -9.50
C THR A 50 7.18 -3.98 -8.69
N VAL A 51 7.55 -4.05 -7.40
CA VAL A 51 7.09 -5.09 -6.48
C VAL A 51 5.56 -5.10 -6.42
N LEU A 52 4.92 -3.93 -6.23
CA LEU A 52 3.45 -3.84 -6.23
C LEU A 52 2.83 -4.26 -7.58
N SER A 53 3.44 -3.88 -8.71
CA SER A 53 2.96 -4.23 -10.05
C SER A 53 3.03 -5.73 -10.34
N LEU A 54 4.04 -6.42 -9.80
CA LEU A 54 4.14 -7.89 -9.88
C LEU A 54 3.02 -8.56 -9.07
N VAL A 55 2.74 -8.10 -7.85
CA VAL A 55 1.62 -8.60 -7.04
C VAL A 55 0.28 -8.30 -7.69
N ALA A 56 0.16 -7.14 -8.33
CA ALA A 56 -1.03 -6.75 -9.06
C ALA A 56 -1.27 -7.56 -10.34
N GLY A 57 -0.32 -8.43 -10.73
CA GLY A 57 -0.40 -9.19 -11.97
C GLY A 57 -0.31 -8.33 -13.23
N LEU A 58 0.18 -7.08 -13.10
CA LEU A 58 0.40 -6.15 -14.20
C LEU A 58 1.74 -6.39 -14.89
N LEU A 59 2.69 -6.99 -14.16
CA LEU A 59 4.00 -7.40 -14.66
C LEU A 59 4.22 -8.89 -14.37
N ARG A 60 5.11 -9.50 -15.15
CA ARG A 60 5.61 -10.87 -14.89
C ARG A 60 7.09 -10.80 -14.60
N PRO A 61 7.60 -11.56 -13.63
CA PRO A 61 9.04 -11.60 -13.36
C PRO A 61 9.78 -12.31 -14.50
N ASP A 62 11.04 -11.92 -14.73
CA ASP A 62 11.92 -12.59 -15.71
C ASP A 62 12.44 -13.94 -15.18
N ALA A 63 12.63 -14.04 -13.84
CA ALA A 63 12.96 -15.28 -13.16
C ALA A 63 12.30 -15.31 -11.76
N GLY A 64 12.19 -16.50 -11.19
CA GLY A 64 11.44 -16.71 -9.97
C GLY A 64 9.94 -16.67 -10.19
N ARG A 65 9.17 -16.50 -9.11
CA ARG A 65 7.70 -16.48 -9.18
C ARG A 65 7.10 -15.69 -8.03
N VAL A 66 5.92 -15.11 -8.29
CA VAL A 66 5.08 -14.50 -7.26
C VAL A 66 3.85 -15.37 -7.07
N LEU A 67 3.63 -15.83 -5.85
CA LEU A 67 2.54 -16.74 -5.51
C LEU A 67 1.56 -16.04 -4.57
N LEU A 68 0.27 -16.09 -4.89
CA LEU A 68 -0.82 -15.71 -4.00
C LEU A 68 -1.60 -16.97 -3.61
N ARG A 69 -1.70 -17.28 -2.32
CA ARG A 69 -2.29 -18.54 -1.81
C ARG A 69 -1.67 -19.80 -2.44
N GLY A 70 -0.36 -19.78 -2.67
CA GLY A 70 0.38 -20.87 -3.30
C GLY A 70 0.19 -21.00 -4.81
N GLN A 71 -0.62 -20.12 -5.45
CA GLN A 71 -0.84 -20.13 -6.90
C GLN A 71 -0.07 -18.99 -7.58
N PRO A 72 0.61 -19.23 -8.70
CA PRO A 72 1.31 -18.17 -9.44
C PRO A 72 0.34 -17.08 -9.91
N ILE A 73 0.74 -15.82 -9.71
CA ILE A 73 -0.01 -14.68 -10.22
C ILE A 73 0.27 -14.54 -11.72
N SER A 74 -0.76 -14.77 -12.54
CA SER A 74 -0.70 -14.63 -14.01
C SER A 74 -1.58 -13.51 -14.58
N SER A 75 -2.48 -12.99 -13.76
CA SER A 75 -3.42 -11.89 -14.10
C SER A 75 -3.83 -11.18 -12.79
N PRO A 76 -4.43 -9.97 -12.87
CA PRO A 76 -4.86 -9.24 -11.69
C PRO A 76 -5.81 -10.06 -10.80
N PRO A 77 -5.46 -10.24 -9.49
CA PRO A 77 -6.28 -11.00 -8.56
C PRO A 77 -7.62 -10.31 -8.26
N ALA A 78 -8.72 -11.08 -8.26
CA ALA A 78 -10.08 -10.54 -8.13
C ALA A 78 -10.38 -9.83 -6.79
N HIS A 79 -9.70 -10.23 -5.70
CA HIS A 79 -9.93 -9.74 -4.34
C HIS A 79 -8.79 -8.85 -3.84
N MET A 80 -8.15 -8.12 -4.73
CA MET A 80 -7.07 -7.18 -4.42
C MET A 80 -7.59 -5.75 -4.52
N GLY A 81 -7.18 -4.91 -3.56
CA GLY A 81 -7.26 -3.46 -3.63
C GLY A 81 -5.89 -2.90 -3.95
N TYR A 82 -5.79 -2.02 -4.95
CA TYR A 82 -4.54 -1.35 -5.27
C TYR A 82 -4.77 0.16 -5.29
N MET A 83 -4.20 0.86 -4.33
CA MET A 83 -4.11 2.31 -4.31
C MET A 83 -2.79 2.73 -4.93
N LEU A 84 -2.87 3.34 -6.10
CA LEU A 84 -1.73 3.86 -6.84
C LEU A 84 -1.25 5.18 -6.21
N GLN A 85 0.00 5.55 -6.46
CA GLN A 85 0.62 6.78 -5.97
C GLN A 85 -0.19 8.04 -6.33
N ARG A 86 -0.76 8.09 -7.54
CA ARG A 86 -1.72 9.12 -7.94
C ARG A 86 -3.14 8.64 -7.69
N ASP A 87 -4.05 9.58 -7.43
CA ASP A 87 -5.44 9.28 -7.09
C ASP A 87 -6.21 8.59 -8.23
N HIS A 88 -5.91 8.91 -9.49
CA HIS A 88 -6.58 8.35 -10.68
C HIS A 88 -8.11 8.29 -10.54
N LEU A 89 -8.69 9.33 -9.97
CA LEU A 89 -10.13 9.46 -9.94
C LEU A 89 -10.66 9.76 -11.34
N PHE A 90 -11.85 9.29 -11.64
CA PHE A 90 -12.54 9.63 -12.88
C PHE A 90 -13.17 11.01 -12.74
N ASP A 91 -12.69 12.00 -13.50
CA ASP A 91 -13.10 13.41 -13.38
C ASP A 91 -14.59 13.65 -13.68
N TRP A 92 -15.21 12.75 -14.45
CA TRP A 92 -16.63 12.81 -14.82
C TRP A 92 -17.56 12.09 -13.83
N LEU A 93 -17.02 11.51 -12.77
CA LEU A 93 -17.77 10.86 -11.70
C LEU A 93 -17.68 11.67 -10.42
N THR A 94 -18.76 11.66 -9.64
CA THR A 94 -18.72 12.20 -8.27
C THR A 94 -17.76 11.40 -7.38
N VAL A 95 -17.40 11.93 -6.21
CA VAL A 95 -16.60 11.23 -5.20
C VAL A 95 -17.23 9.90 -4.83
N ARG A 96 -18.55 9.89 -4.57
CA ARG A 96 -19.31 8.69 -4.23
C ARG A 96 -19.34 7.70 -5.40
N ASP A 97 -19.52 8.17 -6.61
CA ASP A 97 -19.53 7.30 -7.79
C ASP A 97 -18.13 6.71 -8.06
N ASN A 98 -17.07 7.48 -7.85
CA ASN A 98 -15.70 6.97 -7.88
C ASN A 98 -15.50 5.83 -6.87
N ALA A 99 -15.98 5.99 -5.64
CA ALA A 99 -15.91 4.94 -4.61
C ALA A 99 -16.66 3.66 -5.02
N LEU A 100 -17.73 3.79 -5.79
CA LEU A 100 -18.59 2.67 -6.24
C LEU A 100 -18.07 1.96 -7.49
N VAL A 101 -17.09 2.50 -8.23
CA VAL A 101 -16.63 1.94 -9.51
C VAL A 101 -16.27 0.47 -9.41
N GLY A 102 -15.42 0.09 -8.47
CA GLY A 102 -14.98 -1.30 -8.31
C GLY A 102 -16.12 -2.27 -7.98
N LEU A 103 -17.11 -1.81 -7.22
CA LEU A 103 -18.31 -2.58 -6.92
C LEU A 103 -19.21 -2.75 -8.17
N ARG A 104 -19.39 -1.66 -8.93
CA ARG A 104 -20.21 -1.69 -10.17
C ARG A 104 -19.63 -2.59 -11.26
N VAL A 105 -18.30 -2.65 -11.36
CA VAL A 105 -17.62 -3.57 -12.29
C VAL A 105 -17.89 -5.03 -11.93
N ARG A 106 -18.05 -5.34 -10.65
CA ARG A 106 -18.40 -6.69 -10.16
C ARG A 106 -19.90 -6.99 -10.24
N GLY A 107 -20.74 -5.99 -10.52
CA GLY A 107 -22.19 -6.11 -10.63
C GLY A 107 -22.92 -4.96 -9.94
N LYS A 108 -24.23 -5.16 -9.68
CA LYS A 108 -25.04 -4.15 -8.98
C LYS A 108 -24.69 -4.15 -7.48
N PRO A 109 -24.25 -3.01 -6.91
CA PRO A 109 -23.94 -2.93 -5.47
C PRO A 109 -25.16 -3.24 -4.60
N THR A 110 -24.95 -4.02 -3.56
CA THR A 110 -25.97 -4.32 -2.55
C THR A 110 -26.19 -3.13 -1.62
N LYS A 111 -27.31 -3.12 -0.89
CA LYS A 111 -27.57 -2.09 0.14
C LYS A 111 -26.47 -2.01 1.19
N LYS A 112 -25.91 -3.17 1.62
CA LYS A 112 -24.80 -3.24 2.57
C LYS A 112 -23.55 -2.56 2.02
N GLN A 113 -23.22 -2.80 0.75
CA GLN A 113 -22.04 -2.17 0.10
C GLN A 113 -22.24 -0.66 -0.09
N LEU A 114 -23.43 -0.20 -0.41
CA LEU A 114 -23.73 1.24 -0.47
C LEU A 114 -23.55 1.90 0.89
N SER A 115 -24.09 1.29 1.96
CA SER A 115 -23.91 1.78 3.34
C SER A 115 -22.44 1.78 3.77
N LEU A 116 -21.66 0.76 3.38
CA LEU A 116 -20.20 0.73 3.64
C LEU A 116 -19.49 1.90 2.98
N VAL A 117 -19.81 2.20 1.72
CA VAL A 117 -19.21 3.35 1.00
C VAL A 117 -19.53 4.66 1.72
N ASP A 118 -20.81 4.84 2.13
CA ASP A 118 -21.21 6.04 2.84
C ASP A 118 -20.48 6.18 4.20
N SER A 119 -20.31 5.09 4.96
CA SER A 119 -19.53 5.07 6.20
C SER A 119 -18.03 5.34 5.97
N LEU A 120 -17.44 4.82 4.89
CA LEU A 120 -16.05 5.09 4.52
C LEU A 120 -15.85 6.55 4.11
N LEU A 121 -16.81 7.16 3.41
CA LEU A 121 -16.78 8.58 3.08
C LEU A 121 -16.87 9.45 4.34
N GLU A 122 -17.69 9.07 5.31
CA GLU A 122 -17.82 9.76 6.58
C GLU A 122 -16.52 9.67 7.39
N SER A 123 -15.97 8.47 7.57
CA SER A 123 -14.72 8.26 8.32
C SER A 123 -13.54 9.00 7.69
N CYS A 124 -13.49 9.12 6.36
CA CYS A 124 -12.47 9.89 5.65
C CYS A 124 -12.77 11.39 5.54
N GLY A 125 -13.81 11.91 6.23
CA GLY A 125 -14.19 13.33 6.21
C GLY A 125 -14.62 13.84 4.84
N LEU A 126 -15.24 12.97 4.03
CA LEU A 126 -15.70 13.28 2.67
C LEU A 126 -17.23 13.24 2.50
N ALA A 127 -18.00 13.06 3.58
CA ALA A 127 -19.45 12.92 3.51
C ALA A 127 -20.12 14.13 2.81
N GLU A 128 -19.72 15.36 3.16
CA GLU A 128 -20.25 16.58 2.56
C GLU A 128 -19.84 16.77 1.08
N PHE A 129 -18.76 16.10 0.66
CA PHE A 129 -18.21 16.14 -0.69
C PHE A 129 -18.61 14.92 -1.54
N ALA A 130 -19.51 14.06 -1.05
CA ALA A 130 -19.91 12.83 -1.74
C ALA A 130 -20.42 13.09 -3.17
N HIS A 131 -21.08 14.22 -3.41
CA HIS A 131 -21.61 14.63 -4.71
C HIS A 131 -20.72 15.59 -5.48
N ALA A 132 -19.57 16.00 -4.93
CA ALA A 132 -18.59 16.83 -5.62
C ALA A 132 -17.82 16.00 -6.67
N PHE A 133 -17.27 16.70 -7.67
CA PHE A 133 -16.37 16.11 -8.66
C PHE A 133 -14.90 16.27 -8.23
N PRO A 134 -13.97 15.41 -8.71
CA PRO A 134 -12.56 15.46 -8.34
C PRO A 134 -11.90 16.84 -8.51
N GLY A 135 -12.26 17.58 -9.54
CA GLY A 135 -11.74 18.95 -9.77
C GLY A 135 -12.11 19.98 -8.70
N GLN A 136 -13.09 19.68 -7.84
CA GLN A 136 -13.54 20.54 -6.73
C GLN A 136 -12.83 20.22 -5.41
N LEU A 137 -11.99 19.17 -5.38
CA LEU A 137 -11.32 18.67 -4.19
C LEU A 137 -9.88 19.16 -4.11
N SER A 138 -9.37 19.34 -2.88
CA SER A 138 -7.92 19.44 -2.65
C SER A 138 -7.19 18.13 -2.98
N GLY A 139 -5.86 18.18 -3.17
CA GLY A 139 -5.05 16.98 -3.43
C GLY A 139 -5.21 15.90 -2.35
N GLY A 140 -5.23 16.32 -1.07
CA GLY A 140 -5.45 15.40 0.04
C GLY A 140 -6.86 14.79 0.07
N MET A 141 -7.89 15.55 -0.29
CA MET A 141 -9.25 15.03 -0.43
C MET A 141 -9.36 14.02 -1.57
N ARG A 142 -8.71 14.27 -2.72
CA ARG A 142 -8.65 13.30 -3.81
C ARG A 142 -7.97 12.01 -3.39
N GLN A 143 -6.86 12.10 -2.64
CA GLN A 143 -6.15 10.92 -2.14
C GLN A 143 -7.01 10.10 -1.17
N ARG A 144 -7.76 10.75 -0.26
CA ARG A 144 -8.74 10.10 0.60
C ARG A 144 -9.88 9.43 -0.19
N ALA A 145 -10.38 10.07 -1.24
CA ALA A 145 -11.40 9.49 -2.11
C ALA A 145 -10.88 8.24 -2.86
N ALA A 146 -9.63 8.25 -3.32
CA ALA A 146 -8.98 7.08 -3.93
C ALA A 146 -8.82 5.93 -2.93
N LEU A 147 -8.51 6.25 -1.67
CA LEU A 147 -8.47 5.26 -0.59
C LEU A 147 -9.85 4.64 -0.33
N VAL A 148 -10.89 5.46 -0.21
CA VAL A 148 -12.28 4.97 -0.05
C VAL A 148 -12.65 4.05 -1.21
N ARG A 149 -12.35 4.42 -2.47
CA ARG A 149 -12.57 3.57 -3.64
C ARG A 149 -11.88 2.20 -3.50
N THR A 150 -10.65 2.21 -2.98
CA THR A 150 -9.85 1.00 -2.81
C THR A 150 -10.37 0.10 -1.69
N LEU A 151 -10.86 0.68 -0.59
CA LEU A 151 -11.40 -0.06 0.54
C LEU A 151 -12.83 -0.55 0.31
N ALA A 152 -13.62 0.16 -0.51
CA ALA A 152 -15.02 -0.14 -0.78
C ALA A 152 -15.26 -1.55 -1.34
N VAL A 153 -14.29 -2.10 -2.08
CA VAL A 153 -14.39 -3.46 -2.65
C VAL A 153 -14.10 -4.57 -1.65
N GLU A 154 -13.86 -4.24 -0.38
CA GLU A 154 -13.51 -5.17 0.72
C GLU A 154 -12.40 -6.15 0.29
N PRO A 155 -11.22 -5.65 -0.08
CA PRO A 155 -10.15 -6.51 -0.57
C PRO A 155 -9.61 -7.43 0.53
N GLU A 156 -9.19 -8.64 0.18
CA GLU A 156 -8.46 -9.54 1.09
C GLU A 156 -6.97 -9.20 1.15
N PHE A 157 -6.46 -8.59 0.08
CA PHE A 157 -5.09 -8.14 -0.05
C PHE A 157 -5.06 -6.69 -0.52
N LEU A 158 -4.32 -5.84 0.19
CA LEU A 158 -4.27 -4.40 -0.05
C LEU A 158 -2.85 -3.96 -0.41
N LEU A 159 -2.73 -3.25 -1.52
CA LEU A 159 -1.51 -2.60 -1.98
C LEU A 159 -1.69 -1.08 -1.86
N LEU A 160 -0.77 -0.43 -1.14
CA LEU A 160 -0.76 1.01 -0.93
C LEU A 160 0.57 1.57 -1.44
N ASP A 161 0.54 2.33 -2.54
CA ASP A 161 1.72 2.97 -3.11
C ASP A 161 1.75 4.45 -2.71
N GLU A 162 2.56 4.79 -1.71
CA GLU A 162 2.71 6.14 -1.13
C GLU A 162 1.38 6.84 -0.82
N PRO A 163 0.46 6.19 -0.06
CA PRO A 163 -0.94 6.62 0.06
C PRO A 163 -1.12 7.97 0.75
N PHE A 164 -0.10 8.48 1.42
CA PHE A 164 -0.18 9.72 2.20
C PHE A 164 0.78 10.81 1.73
N SER A 165 1.45 10.63 0.58
CA SER A 165 2.51 11.52 0.09
C SER A 165 2.02 12.96 -0.21
N ALA A 166 0.77 13.13 -0.62
CA ALA A 166 0.18 14.44 -0.93
C ALA A 166 -0.45 15.16 0.27
N LEU A 167 -0.29 14.62 1.51
CA LEU A 167 -0.91 15.15 2.71
C LEU A 167 0.09 15.94 3.57
N ASP A 168 -0.40 16.97 4.25
CA ASP A 168 0.31 17.61 5.34
C ASP A 168 0.49 16.64 6.53
N SER A 169 1.45 16.94 7.41
CA SER A 169 1.85 16.02 8.48
C SER A 169 0.72 15.67 9.45
N GLN A 170 -0.19 16.60 9.76
CA GLN A 170 -1.28 16.37 10.70
C GLN A 170 -2.36 15.50 10.08
N THR A 171 -2.80 15.83 8.88
CA THR A 171 -3.80 15.06 8.11
C THR A 171 -3.29 13.64 7.83
N ARG A 172 -1.98 13.49 7.52
CA ARG A 172 -1.32 12.19 7.30
C ARG A 172 -1.47 11.25 8.50
N ILE A 173 -1.19 11.75 9.72
CA ILE A 173 -1.28 10.94 10.94
C ILE A 173 -2.74 10.53 11.23
N GLN A 174 -3.69 11.44 11.06
CA GLN A 174 -5.10 11.15 11.26
C GLN A 174 -5.59 10.09 10.29
N LEU A 175 -5.31 10.26 8.99
CA LEU A 175 -5.73 9.30 7.97
C LEU A 175 -5.05 7.95 8.14
N ALA A 176 -3.78 7.91 8.55
CA ALA A 176 -3.09 6.66 8.86
C ALA A 176 -3.79 5.90 10.00
N ASP A 177 -4.26 6.62 11.04
CA ASP A 177 -5.03 6.04 12.15
C ASP A 177 -6.37 5.48 11.67
N GLU A 178 -7.11 6.23 10.85
CA GLU A 178 -8.38 5.80 10.25
C GLU A 178 -8.21 4.54 9.38
N VAL A 179 -7.17 4.52 8.54
CA VAL A 179 -6.83 3.36 7.70
C VAL A 179 -6.50 2.15 8.57
N LYS A 180 -5.66 2.31 9.59
CA LYS A 180 -5.29 1.21 10.48
C LYS A 180 -6.51 0.67 11.23
N GLN A 181 -7.42 1.55 11.67
CA GLN A 181 -8.69 1.15 12.28
C GLN A 181 -9.59 0.38 11.30
N ALA A 182 -9.75 0.87 10.07
CA ALA A 182 -10.55 0.21 9.05
C ALA A 182 -9.99 -1.17 8.65
N LEU A 183 -8.70 -1.40 8.85
CA LEU A 183 -8.02 -2.67 8.58
C LEU A 183 -7.93 -3.58 9.82
N SER A 184 -8.15 -3.04 11.02
CA SER A 184 -8.07 -3.78 12.27
C SER A 184 -9.14 -4.88 12.35
N GLY A 185 -8.77 -6.03 12.91
CA GLY A 185 -9.69 -7.18 13.08
C GLY A 185 -10.06 -7.89 11.77
N SER A 186 -9.41 -7.56 10.66
CA SER A 186 -9.56 -8.29 9.39
C SER A 186 -8.33 -9.13 9.11
N ASP A 187 -8.51 -10.28 8.48
CA ASP A 187 -7.42 -11.15 7.99
C ASP A 187 -6.76 -10.60 6.72
N ARG A 188 -6.88 -9.29 6.47
CA ARG A 188 -6.34 -8.63 5.27
C ARG A 188 -4.84 -8.48 5.38
N ALA A 189 -4.12 -9.03 4.42
CA ALA A 189 -2.71 -8.71 4.28
C ALA A 189 -2.54 -7.37 3.55
N THR A 190 -1.60 -6.55 4.01
CA THR A 190 -1.35 -5.23 3.43
C THR A 190 0.13 -5.04 3.13
N ILE A 191 0.45 -4.56 1.93
CA ILE A 191 1.77 -4.02 1.60
C ILE A 191 1.64 -2.51 1.42
N LEU A 192 2.39 -1.78 2.22
CA LEU A 192 2.57 -0.34 2.12
C LEU A 192 3.93 -0.05 1.51
N VAL A 193 3.97 0.71 0.44
CA VAL A 193 5.19 1.31 -0.09
C VAL A 193 5.25 2.75 0.40
N THR A 194 6.36 3.10 1.03
CA THR A 194 6.62 4.47 1.47
C THR A 194 8.12 4.79 1.48
N HIS A 195 8.45 6.06 1.51
CA HIS A 195 9.81 6.56 1.77
C HIS A 195 9.91 7.21 3.18
N ASP A 196 8.82 7.27 3.93
CA ASP A 196 8.77 7.84 5.28
C ASP A 196 8.91 6.74 6.34
N VAL A 197 10.04 6.77 7.05
CA VAL A 197 10.37 5.82 8.14
C VAL A 197 9.32 5.86 9.25
N SER A 198 8.86 7.08 9.60
CA SER A 198 7.87 7.24 10.68
C SER A 198 6.52 6.65 10.29
N GLU A 199 6.13 6.75 9.02
CA GLU A 199 4.93 6.12 8.49
C GLU A 199 5.05 4.60 8.55
N ALA A 200 6.16 4.04 8.04
CA ALA A 200 6.40 2.60 8.06
C ALA A 200 6.31 2.02 9.48
N ILE A 201 7.01 2.62 10.46
CA ILE A 201 7.00 2.14 11.84
C ILE A 201 5.62 2.28 12.50
N SER A 202 4.92 3.39 12.22
CA SER A 202 3.62 3.63 12.87
C SER A 202 2.52 2.70 12.36
N MET A 203 2.60 2.23 11.11
CA MET A 203 1.54 1.44 10.49
C MET A 203 1.84 -0.05 10.41
N ALA A 204 3.08 -0.44 10.17
CA ALA A 204 3.42 -1.83 9.85
C ALA A 204 3.64 -2.70 11.09
N ASP A 205 3.48 -4.00 10.91
CA ASP A 205 3.89 -5.03 11.86
C ASP A 205 5.33 -5.48 11.54
N ARG A 206 5.76 -5.28 10.28
CA ARG A 206 7.13 -5.53 9.82
C ARG A 206 7.52 -4.50 8.77
N VAL A 207 8.72 -3.93 8.92
CA VAL A 207 9.34 -3.02 7.95
C VAL A 207 10.46 -3.77 7.23
N VAL A 208 10.39 -3.77 5.91
CA VAL A 208 11.40 -4.37 5.01
C VAL A 208 12.14 -3.25 4.31
N VAL A 209 13.44 -3.15 4.58
CA VAL A 209 14.32 -2.14 3.98
C VAL A 209 14.93 -2.69 2.70
N LEU A 210 14.83 -1.93 1.62
CA LEU A 210 15.35 -2.30 0.31
C LEU A 210 16.67 -1.57 -0.01
N THR A 211 17.54 -2.22 -0.77
CA THR A 211 18.75 -1.60 -1.34
C THR A 211 18.39 -0.63 -2.47
N HIS A 212 19.41 0.12 -2.95
CA HIS A 212 19.34 0.77 -4.27
C HIS A 212 19.13 -0.28 -5.38
N ARG A 213 18.77 0.21 -6.57
CA ARG A 213 18.57 -0.62 -7.76
C ARG A 213 19.87 -1.33 -8.19
N PRO A 214 19.81 -2.64 -8.50
CA PRO A 214 18.65 -3.53 -8.39
C PRO A 214 18.29 -3.80 -6.94
N ALA A 215 16.97 -3.70 -6.62
CA ALA A 215 16.51 -3.86 -5.26
C ALA A 215 16.62 -5.32 -4.79
N ARG A 216 17.19 -5.45 -3.61
CA ARG A 216 17.21 -6.66 -2.77
C ARG A 216 16.70 -6.28 -1.38
N ILE A 217 16.29 -7.24 -0.60
CA ILE A 217 16.01 -7.01 0.81
C ILE A 217 17.34 -6.81 1.54
N LYS A 218 17.50 -5.63 2.16
CA LYS A 218 18.69 -5.29 2.98
C LYS A 218 18.50 -5.79 4.41
N SER A 219 17.32 -5.57 4.97
CA SER A 219 16.97 -5.99 6.34
C SER A 219 15.46 -6.05 6.53
N GLU A 220 15.04 -6.74 7.59
CA GLU A 220 13.66 -6.83 8.03
C GLU A 220 13.57 -6.55 9.53
N HIS A 221 12.60 -5.71 9.93
CA HIS A 221 12.40 -5.30 11.31
C HIS A 221 10.97 -5.59 11.74
N GLY A 222 10.77 -6.50 12.69
CA GLY A 222 9.49 -6.66 13.39
C GLY A 222 9.22 -5.46 14.29
N ILE A 223 8.02 -4.91 14.23
CA ILE A 223 7.59 -3.74 15.00
C ILE A 223 6.63 -4.18 16.10
N GLU A 224 7.13 -4.21 17.32
CA GLU A 224 6.38 -4.66 18.50
C GLU A 224 5.71 -3.47 19.25
N LEU A 225 5.23 -2.48 18.50
CA LEU A 225 4.50 -1.34 19.03
C LEU A 225 3.00 -1.62 19.00
N VAL A 226 2.32 -1.35 20.12
CA VAL A 226 0.87 -1.60 20.27
C VAL A 226 0.07 -0.35 19.92
N GLY A 227 -1.15 -0.56 19.43
CA GLY A 227 -2.10 0.51 19.15
C GLY A 227 -2.02 1.08 17.73
N GLY A 228 -2.78 2.16 17.51
CA GLY A 228 -2.81 2.87 16.23
C GLY A 228 -1.57 3.74 15.99
N PRO A 229 -1.42 4.29 14.77
CA PRO A 229 -0.28 5.12 14.38
C PRO A 229 0.04 6.27 15.35
N MET A 230 -0.97 6.96 15.85
CA MET A 230 -0.77 8.05 16.82
C MET A 230 -0.23 7.54 18.16
N GLN A 231 -0.71 6.39 18.66
CA GLN A 231 -0.23 5.80 19.91
C GLN A 231 1.20 5.27 19.77
N ARG A 232 1.50 4.56 18.65
CA ARG A 232 2.84 4.03 18.37
C ARG A 232 3.89 5.13 18.32
N ARG A 233 3.57 6.31 17.76
CA ARG A 233 4.48 7.47 17.71
C ARG A 233 4.80 8.07 19.08
N ARG A 234 3.96 7.82 20.10
CA ARG A 234 4.17 8.26 21.50
C ARG A 234 4.93 7.23 22.34
N ASP A 235 5.09 6.01 21.86
CA ASP A 235 5.85 4.95 22.54
C ASP A 235 7.35 5.34 22.56
N ALA A 236 7.99 5.21 23.73
CA ALA A 236 9.40 5.54 23.90
C ALA A 236 10.33 4.75 22.95
N ARG A 237 9.96 3.50 22.61
CA ARG A 237 10.69 2.61 21.71
C ARG A 237 10.60 3.04 20.23
N PHE A 238 9.67 3.93 19.87
CA PHE A 238 9.51 4.41 18.50
C PHE A 238 10.79 5.03 17.95
N ARG A 239 11.48 5.82 18.79
CA ARG A 239 12.73 6.47 18.42
C ARG A 239 13.83 5.45 18.13
N ASP A 240 13.92 4.37 18.90
CA ASP A 240 14.94 3.33 18.71
C ASP A 240 14.75 2.61 17.36
N TYR A 241 13.47 2.30 17.00
CA TYR A 241 13.16 1.76 15.67
C TYR A 241 13.51 2.76 14.57
N PHE A 242 13.16 4.03 14.75
CA PHE A 242 13.45 5.08 13.77
C PHE A 242 14.95 5.22 13.52
N ASP A 243 15.76 5.39 14.58
CA ASP A 243 17.20 5.57 14.47
C ASP A 243 17.90 4.36 13.84
N ARG A 244 17.43 3.14 14.13
CA ARG A 244 17.93 1.90 13.55
C ARG A 244 17.65 1.83 12.06
N ILE A 245 16.39 1.98 11.67
CA ILE A 245 15.95 1.85 10.28
C ILE A 245 16.49 3.01 9.42
N TRP A 246 16.52 4.23 9.98
CA TRP A 246 17.08 5.40 9.30
C TRP A 246 18.55 5.22 8.91
N LYS A 247 19.38 4.66 9.79
CA LYS A 247 20.79 4.38 9.51
C LYS A 247 20.99 3.39 8.35
N GLU A 248 20.03 2.51 8.12
CA GLU A 248 20.12 1.50 7.07
C GLU A 248 19.69 2.02 5.70
N LEU A 249 18.98 3.13 5.63
CA LEU A 249 18.51 3.70 4.36
C LEU A 249 19.59 4.32 3.50
N ASP A 250 20.89 4.27 3.92
CA ASP A 250 22.01 4.88 3.19
C ASP A 250 21.67 6.30 2.70
N VAL A 251 21.18 7.13 3.61
CA VAL A 251 21.00 8.54 3.30
C VAL A 251 22.40 9.15 3.22
N HIS A 252 22.99 9.13 2.03
CA HIS A 252 24.12 10.03 1.75
C HIS A 252 23.56 11.45 1.86
N VAL A 253 23.73 12.05 3.04
CA VAL A 253 23.64 13.50 3.19
C VAL A 253 24.79 14.05 2.35
N GLN A 254 24.48 14.47 1.10
CA GLN A 254 25.36 15.33 0.33
C GLN A 254 25.30 16.75 0.88
#